data_3bdd586a2b47e966739872a649b6eef2
#
_entry.id   3bdd586a2b47e966739872a649b6eef2
#
_cell.length_a   1.000
_cell.length_b   1.000
_cell.length_c   1.000
_cell.angle_alpha   90.00
_cell.angle_beta   90.00
_cell.angle_gamma   90.00
#
_symmetry.space_group_name_H-M   'P 1'
#
loop_
_entity.id
_entity.type
_entity.pdbx_description
1 polymer ?
#
loop_
_entity_poly.entity_id
_entity_poly.type
_entity_poly.pdbx_seq_one_letter_code
_entity_poly.pdbx_strand_id
1 'polypeptide(L)'
;RLAAHWQQLEMESNGKRVDQTGRTLPFATSPVLWGEPGSNGQHAFFQMLHQGTDVLPLEIVAVRQSAHGLPGHHEMLLANALAQAQALMLGRASDCGHRHFPGNRPSTFLLLDALTPTSLGALIALQEHRVFVSGALWGINSFDQWGVELGKVLANDLQQRLASGNVEGLDASTAGMLCRLRQNGSH
;
A
#
# COMPACT_ATOMS: atom_id res chain seq x y z
N ARG A 1 4.94 -9.18 -7.43
CA ARG A 1 5.23 -7.99 -6.59
C ARG A 1 4.61 -6.68 -7.11
N LEU A 2 3.54 -6.76 -7.89
CA LEU A 2 2.92 -5.58 -8.52
C LEU A 2 2.40 -4.59 -7.47
N ALA A 3 1.68 -5.06 -6.46
CA ALA A 3 1.16 -4.20 -5.39
C ALA A 3 2.28 -3.46 -4.63
N ALA A 4 3.40 -4.12 -4.35
CA ALA A 4 4.55 -3.47 -3.70
C ALA A 4 5.22 -2.41 -4.60
N HIS A 5 5.23 -2.61 -5.92
CA HIS A 5 5.69 -1.61 -6.87
C HIS A 5 4.77 -0.38 -6.88
N TRP A 6 3.47 -0.58 -6.92
CA TRP A 6 2.50 0.53 -6.86
C TRP A 6 2.49 1.25 -5.52
N GLN A 7 2.70 0.52 -4.44
CA GLN A 7 2.87 1.10 -3.10
C GLN A 7 4.01 2.11 -3.09
N GLN A 8 5.18 1.73 -3.59
CA GLN A 8 6.32 2.62 -3.67
C GLN A 8 6.02 3.78 -4.63
N LEU A 9 5.52 3.49 -5.83
CA LEU A 9 5.23 4.49 -6.86
C LEU A 9 4.29 5.59 -6.33
N GLU A 10 3.21 5.24 -5.64
CA GLU A 10 2.25 6.21 -5.12
C GLU A 10 2.76 6.91 -3.86
N MET A 11 3.14 6.15 -2.84
CA MET A 11 3.40 6.70 -1.50
C MET A 11 4.70 7.50 -1.45
N GLU A 12 5.74 7.05 -2.15
CA GLU A 12 7.02 7.75 -2.21
C GLU A 12 6.94 9.00 -3.10
N SER A 13 6.22 8.91 -4.23
CA SER A 13 6.07 10.06 -5.13
C SER A 13 5.14 11.13 -4.55
N ASN A 14 3.95 10.76 -4.10
CA ASN A 14 2.87 11.70 -3.77
C ASN A 14 2.62 11.89 -2.26
N GLY A 15 3.36 11.19 -1.40
CA GLY A 15 3.27 11.36 0.05
C GLY A 15 3.88 12.70 0.50
N LYS A 16 3.27 13.81 0.13
CA LYS A 16 3.75 15.18 0.37
C LYS A 16 2.72 15.98 1.16
N ARG A 17 3.18 16.84 2.07
CA ARG A 17 2.32 17.72 2.86
C ARG A 17 2.32 19.18 2.43
N VAL A 18 3.19 19.54 1.48
CA VAL A 18 3.35 20.92 1.00
C VAL A 18 3.21 20.98 -0.51
N ASP A 19 2.76 22.12 -1.02
CA ASP A 19 2.73 22.43 -2.44
C ASP A 19 4.15 22.73 -3.00
N GLN A 20 4.23 22.96 -4.31
CA GLN A 20 5.48 23.31 -5.00
C GLN A 20 6.17 24.59 -4.48
N THR A 21 5.43 25.42 -3.73
CA THR A 21 5.97 26.66 -3.12
C THR A 21 6.31 26.47 -1.64
N GLY A 22 6.15 25.28 -1.08
CA GLY A 22 6.42 24.95 0.32
C GLY A 22 5.28 25.29 1.29
N ARG A 23 4.09 25.67 0.80
CA ARG A 23 2.92 25.94 1.66
C ARG A 23 2.21 24.64 2.03
N THR A 24 1.79 24.54 3.29
CA THR A 24 1.03 23.37 3.76
C THR A 24 -0.29 23.23 3.01
N LEU A 25 -0.56 22.01 2.52
CA LEU A 25 -1.80 21.67 1.85
C LEU A 25 -2.95 21.53 2.84
N PRO A 26 -4.17 22.02 2.50
CA PRO A 26 -5.36 21.91 3.35
C PRO A 26 -6.08 20.55 3.21
N PHE A 27 -5.53 19.61 2.46
CA PHE A 27 -6.10 18.29 2.18
C PHE A 27 -5.02 17.20 2.24
N ALA A 28 -5.45 15.96 2.38
CA ALA A 28 -4.57 14.80 2.32
C ALA A 28 -4.16 14.49 0.88
N THR A 29 -2.90 14.10 0.71
CA THR A 29 -2.37 13.58 -0.56
C THR A 29 -2.30 12.04 -0.49
N SER A 30 -1.58 11.40 -1.36
CA SER A 30 -1.30 9.97 -1.45
C SER A 30 -2.02 9.07 -0.43
N PRO A 31 -2.94 8.20 -0.86
CA PRO A 31 -3.49 7.19 0.03
C PRO A 31 -2.39 6.20 0.48
N VAL A 32 -2.60 5.56 1.62
CA VAL A 32 -1.81 4.37 1.99
C VAL A 32 -2.23 3.24 1.05
N LEU A 33 -1.29 2.73 0.26
CA LEU A 33 -1.53 1.68 -0.71
C LEU A 33 -0.80 0.40 -0.28
N TRP A 34 -1.54 -0.72 -0.26
CA TRP A 34 -0.97 -2.06 -0.08
C TRP A 34 -1.78 -3.07 -0.88
N GLY A 35 -1.26 -4.28 -1.02
CA GLY A 35 -2.02 -5.33 -1.68
C GLY A 35 -1.24 -6.64 -1.74
N GLU A 36 -1.99 -7.70 -2.03
CA GLU A 36 -1.49 -9.06 -2.13
C GLU A 36 -2.20 -9.78 -3.30
N PRO A 37 -1.68 -10.95 -3.75
CA PRO A 37 -2.46 -11.85 -4.59
C PRO A 37 -3.81 -12.17 -3.94
N GLY A 38 -4.89 -12.15 -4.71
CA GLY A 38 -6.26 -12.15 -4.21
C GLY A 38 -6.56 -13.25 -3.21
N SER A 39 -6.15 -14.50 -3.47
CA SER A 39 -6.34 -15.63 -2.54
C SER A 39 -5.62 -15.46 -1.21
N ASN A 40 -4.44 -14.85 -1.18
CA ASN A 40 -3.72 -14.55 0.05
C ASN A 40 -4.37 -13.36 0.79
N GLY A 41 -4.71 -12.31 0.05
CA GLY A 41 -5.35 -11.10 0.57
C GLY A 41 -6.66 -11.38 1.32
N GLN A 42 -7.48 -12.32 0.84
CA GLN A 42 -8.73 -12.72 1.48
C GLN A 42 -8.53 -13.17 2.94
N HIS A 43 -7.44 -13.85 3.24
CA HIS A 43 -7.11 -14.34 4.57
C HIS A 43 -6.28 -13.35 5.40
N ALA A 44 -5.87 -12.23 4.82
CA ALA A 44 -5.04 -11.24 5.49
C ALA A 44 -5.83 -10.01 5.96
N PHE A 45 -6.59 -9.35 5.08
CA PHE A 45 -7.20 -8.05 5.38
C PHE A 45 -8.65 -7.88 4.90
N PHE A 46 -9.27 -8.86 4.27
CA PHE A 46 -10.66 -8.72 3.78
C PHE A 46 -11.68 -8.60 4.91
N GLN A 47 -11.40 -9.14 6.10
CA GLN A 47 -12.23 -8.88 7.28
C GLN A 47 -12.39 -7.37 7.53
N MET A 48 -11.28 -6.63 7.48
CA MET A 48 -11.29 -5.17 7.65
C MET A 48 -12.01 -4.47 6.49
N LEU A 49 -11.78 -4.91 5.25
CA LEU A 49 -12.44 -4.33 4.07
C LEU A 49 -13.96 -4.47 4.15
N HIS A 50 -14.48 -5.62 4.62
CA HIS A 50 -15.91 -5.87 4.72
C HIS A 50 -16.59 -5.22 5.93
N GLN A 51 -15.98 -5.29 7.11
CA GLN A 51 -16.62 -4.94 8.39
C GLN A 51 -15.81 -3.94 9.23
N GLY A 52 -14.67 -3.46 8.74
CA GLY A 52 -13.90 -2.42 9.41
C GLY A 52 -14.61 -1.08 9.45
N THR A 53 -14.16 -0.19 10.33
CA THR A 53 -14.72 1.16 10.51
C THR A 53 -14.43 2.08 9.34
N ASP A 54 -13.26 1.89 8.70
CA ASP A 54 -12.83 2.70 7.57
C ASP A 54 -13.34 2.12 6.24
N VAL A 55 -13.74 3.00 5.33
CA VAL A 55 -14.09 2.63 3.96
C VAL A 55 -12.84 2.78 3.10
N LEU A 56 -12.28 1.64 2.69
CA LEU A 56 -11.07 1.58 1.89
C LEU A 56 -11.43 1.14 0.47
N PRO A 57 -11.16 1.97 -0.56
CA PRO A 57 -11.35 1.58 -1.95
C PRO A 57 -10.45 0.40 -2.32
N LEU A 58 -11.01 -0.61 -2.99
CA LEU A 58 -10.28 -1.78 -3.46
C LEU A 58 -10.11 -1.74 -4.98
N GLU A 59 -8.92 -2.06 -5.46
CA GLU A 59 -8.65 -2.29 -6.87
C GLU A 59 -8.35 -3.77 -7.11
N ILE A 60 -9.16 -4.43 -7.91
CA ILE A 60 -8.99 -5.85 -8.27
C ILE A 60 -8.47 -5.91 -9.70
N VAL A 61 -7.29 -6.48 -9.88
CA VAL A 61 -6.74 -6.76 -11.22
C VAL A 61 -6.91 -8.24 -11.52
N ALA A 62 -7.65 -8.53 -12.58
CA ALA A 62 -7.92 -9.90 -13.03
C ALA A 62 -7.54 -10.08 -14.50
N VAL A 63 -7.31 -11.32 -14.92
CA VAL A 63 -6.96 -11.70 -16.27
C VAL A 63 -8.02 -12.66 -16.82
N ARG A 64 -8.59 -12.37 -17.98
CA ARG A 64 -9.65 -13.18 -18.57
C ARG A 64 -9.18 -14.57 -19.04
N GLN A 65 -8.00 -14.63 -19.67
CA GLN A 65 -7.46 -15.87 -20.22
C GLN A 65 -6.48 -16.52 -19.24
N SER A 66 -6.68 -17.79 -18.96
CA SER A 66 -5.74 -18.59 -18.18
C SER A 66 -4.37 -18.68 -18.86
N ALA A 67 -3.29 -18.54 -18.07
CA ALA A 67 -1.93 -18.81 -18.53
C ALA A 67 -1.49 -20.26 -18.28
N HIS A 68 -2.38 -21.10 -17.74
CA HIS A 68 -2.09 -22.51 -17.42
C HIS A 68 -3.23 -23.44 -17.84
N GLY A 69 -2.97 -24.72 -17.98
CA GLY A 69 -3.94 -25.73 -18.40
C GLY A 69 -4.67 -26.46 -17.27
N LEU A 70 -4.75 -25.90 -16.04
CA LEU A 70 -5.44 -26.52 -14.92
C LEU A 70 -6.95 -26.33 -15.04
N PRO A 71 -7.75 -27.39 -15.24
CA PRO A 71 -9.19 -27.27 -15.46
C PRO A 71 -9.90 -26.67 -14.24
N GLY A 72 -10.83 -25.72 -14.48
CA GLY A 72 -11.66 -25.10 -13.43
C GLY A 72 -10.93 -24.16 -12.47
N HIS A 73 -9.60 -24.18 -12.42
CA HIS A 73 -8.82 -23.40 -11.46
C HIS A 73 -8.93 -21.90 -11.72
N HIS A 74 -8.85 -21.50 -12.98
CA HIS A 74 -8.92 -20.08 -13.35
C HIS A 74 -10.34 -19.51 -13.19
N GLU A 75 -11.36 -20.26 -13.56
CA GLU A 75 -12.78 -19.91 -13.38
C GLU A 75 -13.09 -19.73 -11.89
N MET A 76 -12.57 -20.59 -11.04
CA MET A 76 -12.74 -20.47 -9.58
C MET A 76 -12.09 -19.19 -9.06
N LEU A 77 -10.89 -18.82 -9.55
CA LEU A 77 -10.19 -17.59 -9.18
C LEU A 77 -11.01 -16.35 -9.57
N LEU A 78 -11.52 -16.31 -10.81
CA LEU A 78 -12.35 -15.22 -11.30
C LEU A 78 -13.68 -15.12 -10.54
N ALA A 79 -14.34 -16.25 -10.27
CA ALA A 79 -15.56 -16.29 -9.49
C ALA A 79 -15.35 -15.75 -8.07
N ASN A 80 -14.25 -16.09 -7.41
CA ASN A 80 -13.89 -15.53 -6.12
C ASN A 80 -13.66 -14.02 -6.19
N ALA A 81 -12.94 -13.51 -7.18
CA ALA A 81 -12.71 -12.08 -7.36
C ALA A 81 -14.01 -11.30 -7.53
N LEU A 82 -14.92 -11.81 -8.37
CA LEU A 82 -16.25 -11.22 -8.61
C LEU A 82 -17.12 -11.28 -7.34
N ALA A 83 -17.10 -12.41 -6.62
CA ALA A 83 -17.87 -12.57 -5.38
C ALA A 83 -17.41 -11.58 -4.31
N GLN A 84 -16.11 -11.31 -4.19
CA GLN A 84 -15.59 -10.31 -3.25
C GLN A 84 -16.04 -8.90 -3.63
N ALA A 85 -15.95 -8.52 -4.91
CA ALA A 85 -16.43 -7.23 -5.39
C ALA A 85 -17.93 -7.05 -5.12
N GLN A 86 -18.73 -8.08 -5.42
CA GLN A 86 -20.19 -8.08 -5.19
C GLN A 86 -20.51 -7.96 -3.70
N ALA A 87 -19.85 -8.73 -2.84
CA ALA A 87 -20.08 -8.71 -1.40
C ALA A 87 -19.71 -7.35 -0.78
N LEU A 88 -18.62 -6.73 -1.23
CA LEU A 88 -18.22 -5.38 -0.80
C LEU A 88 -19.26 -4.33 -1.23
N MET A 89 -19.79 -4.44 -2.44
CA MET A 89 -20.79 -3.52 -2.97
C MET A 89 -22.14 -3.65 -2.27
N LEU A 90 -22.68 -4.86 -2.20
CA LEU A 90 -24.05 -5.10 -1.73
C LEU A 90 -24.15 -5.25 -0.21
N GLY A 91 -23.13 -5.80 0.42
CA GLY A 91 -23.20 -6.20 1.81
C GLY A 91 -24.17 -7.35 2.06
N ARG A 92 -24.53 -7.56 3.31
CA ARG A 92 -25.53 -8.53 3.74
C ARG A 92 -26.12 -8.13 5.08
N ALA A 93 -27.41 -7.87 5.12
CA ALA A 93 -28.14 -7.63 6.37
C ALA A 93 -28.19 -8.89 7.25
N SER A 94 -28.15 -8.72 8.56
CA SER A 94 -28.30 -9.78 9.55
C SER A 94 -28.78 -9.19 10.87
N ASP A 95 -29.67 -9.92 11.57
CA ASP A 95 -30.12 -9.57 12.93
C ASP A 95 -29.00 -9.73 13.96
N CYS A 96 -27.98 -10.53 13.65
CA CYS A 96 -26.75 -10.63 14.43
C CYS A 96 -25.74 -9.61 13.93
N GLY A 97 -25.42 -8.58 14.74
CA GLY A 97 -24.48 -7.52 14.37
C GLY A 97 -23.11 -8.03 13.91
N HIS A 98 -22.64 -9.15 14.47
CA HIS A 98 -21.35 -9.76 14.04
C HIS A 98 -21.40 -10.35 12.62
N ARG A 99 -22.58 -10.61 12.08
CA ARG A 99 -22.80 -11.16 10.73
C ARG A 99 -23.38 -10.13 9.76
N HIS A 100 -23.48 -8.88 10.19
CA HIS A 100 -23.91 -7.78 9.35
C HIS A 100 -22.74 -7.26 8.52
N PHE A 101 -22.93 -7.19 7.22
CA PHE A 101 -21.99 -6.59 6.26
C PHE A 101 -22.63 -5.32 5.71
N PRO A 102 -22.08 -4.14 5.99
CA PRO A 102 -22.72 -2.87 5.62
C PRO A 102 -22.83 -2.66 4.10
N GLY A 103 -21.97 -3.26 3.31
CA GLY A 103 -21.89 -2.98 1.88
C GLY A 103 -21.38 -1.56 1.59
N ASN A 104 -21.68 -1.06 0.39
CA ASN A 104 -21.26 0.27 -0.07
C ASN A 104 -19.73 0.51 0.09
N ARG A 105 -18.95 -0.55 -0.09
CA ARG A 105 -17.50 -0.54 -0.08
C ARG A 105 -17.02 -0.46 -1.53
N PRO A 106 -16.44 0.68 -1.97
CA PRO A 106 -16.12 0.88 -3.38
C PRO A 106 -15.00 -0.04 -3.85
N SER A 107 -15.15 -0.58 -5.05
CA SER A 107 -14.11 -1.34 -5.72
C SER A 107 -14.05 -1.02 -7.20
N THR A 108 -12.85 -1.08 -7.77
CA THR A 108 -12.60 -1.01 -9.20
C THR A 108 -12.11 -2.36 -9.69
N PHE A 109 -12.68 -2.85 -10.78
CA PHE A 109 -12.30 -4.12 -11.38
C PHE A 109 -11.59 -3.86 -12.71
N LEU A 110 -10.28 -4.11 -12.77
CA LEU A 110 -9.46 -4.02 -13.97
C LEU A 110 -9.31 -5.40 -14.59
N LEU A 111 -9.96 -5.62 -15.74
CA LEU A 111 -9.92 -6.89 -16.45
C LEU A 111 -8.98 -6.78 -17.65
N LEU A 112 -7.89 -7.53 -17.60
CA LEU A 112 -6.99 -7.72 -18.75
C LEU A 112 -7.44 -8.93 -19.56
N ASP A 113 -7.36 -8.86 -20.88
CA ASP A 113 -7.67 -10.00 -21.76
C ASP A 113 -6.72 -11.17 -21.52
N ALA A 114 -5.43 -10.90 -21.53
CA ALA A 114 -4.37 -11.86 -21.25
C ALA A 114 -3.21 -11.16 -20.55
N LEU A 115 -2.46 -11.88 -19.72
CA LEU A 115 -1.23 -11.37 -19.14
C LEU A 115 -0.08 -11.54 -20.13
N THR A 116 0.23 -10.46 -20.82
CA THR A 116 1.32 -10.36 -21.79
C THR A 116 2.28 -9.24 -21.38
N PRO A 117 3.50 -9.18 -21.95
CA PRO A 117 4.38 -8.03 -21.73
C PRO A 117 3.70 -6.69 -22.11
N THR A 118 2.90 -6.67 -23.15
CA THR A 118 2.17 -5.47 -23.59
C THR A 118 1.10 -5.06 -22.59
N SER A 119 0.23 -5.97 -22.14
CA SER A 119 -0.83 -5.66 -21.18
C SER A 119 -0.27 -5.29 -19.82
N LEU A 120 0.82 -5.94 -19.38
CA LEU A 120 1.51 -5.57 -18.16
C LEU A 120 2.16 -4.18 -18.25
N GLY A 121 2.83 -3.88 -19.38
CA GLY A 121 3.40 -2.56 -19.63
C GLY A 121 2.34 -1.46 -19.65
N ALA A 122 1.19 -1.70 -20.30
CA ALA A 122 0.06 -0.77 -20.29
C ALA A 122 -0.50 -0.53 -18.87
N LEU A 123 -0.60 -1.59 -18.07
CA LEU A 123 -1.06 -1.49 -16.68
C LEU A 123 -0.08 -0.69 -15.80
N ILE A 124 1.22 -0.89 -15.98
CA ILE A 124 2.26 -0.10 -15.28
C ILE A 124 2.15 1.36 -15.70
N ALA A 125 2.12 1.65 -17.01
CA ALA A 125 2.01 3.01 -17.52
C ALA A 125 0.73 3.72 -17.06
N LEU A 126 -0.40 3.01 -16.97
CA LEU A 126 -1.64 3.56 -16.42
C LEU A 126 -1.45 4.05 -14.97
N GLN A 127 -0.77 3.28 -14.13
CA GLN A 127 -0.52 3.65 -12.75
C GLN A 127 0.49 4.79 -12.62
N GLU A 128 1.53 4.80 -13.45
CA GLU A 128 2.50 5.90 -13.52
C GLU A 128 1.81 7.21 -13.92
N HIS A 129 0.94 7.18 -14.93
CA HIS A 129 0.14 8.34 -15.34
C HIS A 129 -0.81 8.79 -14.23
N ARG A 130 -1.46 7.87 -13.51
CA ARG A 130 -2.32 8.20 -12.37
C ARG A 130 -1.55 8.97 -11.31
N VAL A 131 -0.38 8.48 -10.91
CA VAL A 131 0.48 9.12 -9.90
C VAL A 131 0.93 10.50 -10.36
N PHE A 132 1.40 10.62 -11.61
CA PHE A 132 1.83 11.88 -12.19
C PHE A 132 0.69 12.91 -12.24
N VAL A 133 -0.47 12.51 -12.74
CA VAL A 133 -1.64 13.39 -12.86
C VAL A 133 -2.15 13.83 -11.48
N SER A 134 -2.19 12.91 -10.51
CA SER A 134 -2.58 13.25 -9.13
C SER A 134 -1.62 14.28 -8.52
N GLY A 135 -0.33 14.11 -8.66
CA GLY A 135 0.67 15.07 -8.19
C GLY A 135 0.55 16.43 -8.85
N ALA A 136 0.30 16.46 -10.17
CA ALA A 136 0.08 17.70 -10.92
C ALA A 136 -1.20 18.44 -10.46
N LEU A 137 -2.30 17.70 -10.24
CA LEU A 137 -3.56 18.27 -9.75
C LEU A 137 -3.45 18.81 -8.31
N TRP A 138 -2.68 18.16 -7.47
CA TRP A 138 -2.42 18.62 -6.09
C TRP A 138 -1.39 19.73 -6.02
N GLY A 139 -0.67 19.99 -7.11
CA GLY A 139 0.36 21.03 -7.17
C GLY A 139 1.58 20.71 -6.29
N ILE A 140 1.93 19.44 -6.17
CA ILE A 140 3.05 18.97 -5.33
C ILE A 140 4.27 18.61 -6.16
N ASN A 141 5.45 18.57 -5.53
CA ASN A 141 6.66 18.03 -6.12
C ASN A 141 6.66 16.50 -5.95
N SER A 142 6.00 15.80 -6.88
CA SER A 142 6.13 14.35 -6.99
C SER A 142 7.58 14.00 -7.30
N PHE A 143 8.00 12.78 -6.96
CA PHE A 143 9.31 12.18 -7.30
C PHE A 143 10.53 12.77 -6.57
N ASP A 144 10.41 13.80 -5.72
CA ASP A 144 11.43 14.11 -4.73
C ASP A 144 11.25 13.23 -3.47
N GLN A 145 12.31 13.01 -2.71
CA GLN A 145 12.33 12.01 -1.63
C GLN A 145 12.97 12.55 -0.34
N TRP A 146 12.76 13.83 -0.04
CA TRP A 146 13.33 14.46 1.16
C TRP A 146 13.02 13.72 2.47
N GLY A 147 11.86 13.03 2.52
CA GLY A 147 11.47 12.24 3.68
C GLY A 147 12.40 11.08 4.03
N VAL A 148 13.10 10.51 3.04
CA VAL A 148 14.05 9.41 3.28
C VAL A 148 15.48 9.90 3.53
N GLU A 149 15.81 11.15 3.18
CA GLU A 149 17.15 11.71 3.38
C GLU A 149 17.47 11.89 4.87
N LEU A 150 16.52 12.39 5.66
CA LEU A 150 16.70 12.55 7.10
C LEU A 150 17.07 11.22 7.78
N GLY A 151 16.39 10.13 7.41
CA GLY A 151 16.67 8.80 7.95
C GLY A 151 18.09 8.34 7.66
N LYS A 152 18.63 8.61 6.47
CA LYS A 152 20.03 8.28 6.11
C LYS A 152 21.05 9.05 6.96
N VAL A 153 20.80 10.35 7.15
CA VAL A 153 21.68 11.20 7.99
C VAL A 153 21.70 10.68 9.43
N LEU A 154 20.53 10.43 10.00
CA LEU A 154 20.41 9.89 11.37
C LEU A 154 21.02 8.50 11.51
N ALA A 155 20.84 7.62 10.50
CA ALA A 155 21.42 6.29 10.52
C ALA A 155 22.95 6.32 10.56
N ASN A 156 23.59 7.21 9.80
CA ASN A 156 25.06 7.37 9.81
C ASN A 156 25.57 7.85 11.17
N ASP A 157 24.89 8.81 11.81
CA ASP A 157 25.23 9.26 13.18
C ASP A 157 25.05 8.11 14.19
N LEU A 158 23.92 7.43 14.16
CA LEU A 158 23.62 6.32 15.08
C LEU A 158 24.59 5.14 14.89
N GLN A 159 25.05 4.86 13.66
CA GLN A 159 26.06 3.83 13.41
C GLN A 159 27.38 4.14 14.17
N GLN A 160 27.84 5.40 14.14
CA GLN A 160 29.03 5.82 14.87
C GLN A 160 28.83 5.74 16.40
N ARG A 161 27.62 6.09 16.86
CA ARG A 161 27.24 6.00 18.29
C ARG A 161 27.10 4.56 18.76
N LEU A 162 26.65 3.65 17.92
CA LEU A 162 26.66 2.21 18.22
C LEU A 162 28.08 1.69 18.46
N ALA A 163 29.06 2.18 17.72
CA ALA A 163 30.47 1.83 17.94
C ALA A 163 31.04 2.46 19.20
N SER A 164 30.85 3.76 19.42
CA SER A 164 31.44 4.52 20.54
C SER A 164 30.71 4.35 21.86
N GLY A 165 29.40 4.15 21.85
CA GLY A 165 28.55 4.15 23.04
C GLY A 165 28.10 5.54 23.50
N ASN A 166 28.38 6.58 22.72
CA ASN A 166 27.99 7.94 23.09
C ASN A 166 26.48 8.14 22.85
N VAL A 167 25.76 8.48 23.93
CA VAL A 167 24.31 8.75 23.93
C VAL A 167 23.99 10.24 24.14
N GLU A 168 24.99 11.09 24.24
CA GLU A 168 24.82 12.52 24.52
C GLU A 168 24.00 13.19 23.40
N GLY A 169 22.98 13.96 23.80
CA GLY A 169 22.07 14.66 22.87
C GLY A 169 21.04 13.81 22.17
N LEU A 170 20.99 12.49 22.43
CA LEU A 170 19.90 11.64 21.94
C LEU A 170 18.66 11.77 22.83
N ASP A 171 17.48 11.56 22.21
CA ASP A 171 16.25 11.38 22.97
C ASP A 171 16.30 10.09 23.81
N ALA A 172 15.49 10.04 24.89
CA ALA A 172 15.53 8.94 25.85
C ALA A 172 15.22 7.57 25.24
N SER A 173 14.37 7.51 24.22
CA SER A 173 14.00 6.26 23.54
C SER A 173 15.18 5.71 22.74
N THR A 174 15.79 6.54 21.91
CA THR A 174 16.95 6.17 21.08
C THR A 174 18.17 5.83 21.94
N ALA A 175 18.45 6.63 22.97
CA ALA A 175 19.56 6.37 23.91
C ALA A 175 19.37 5.04 24.65
N GLY A 176 18.17 4.78 25.18
CA GLY A 176 17.85 3.53 25.87
C GLY A 176 17.97 2.30 24.97
N MET A 177 17.53 2.39 23.73
CA MET A 177 17.66 1.30 22.77
C MET A 177 19.11 1.04 22.38
N LEU A 178 19.89 2.12 22.12
CA LEU A 178 21.32 2.02 21.80
C LEU A 178 22.09 1.33 22.93
N CYS A 179 21.85 1.69 24.20
CA CYS A 179 22.47 1.03 25.35
C CYS A 179 22.14 -0.48 25.39
N ARG A 180 20.89 -0.87 25.15
CA ARG A 180 20.47 -2.29 25.13
C ARG A 180 21.12 -3.08 24.01
N LEU A 181 21.21 -2.51 22.80
CA LEU A 181 21.86 -3.15 21.65
C LEU A 181 23.33 -3.43 21.90
N ARG A 182 24.01 -2.57 22.66
CA ARG A 182 25.42 -2.76 23.00
C ARG A 182 25.64 -3.82 24.08
N GLN A 183 24.72 -3.97 25.01
CA GLN A 183 24.83 -4.98 26.09
C GLN A 183 24.79 -6.42 25.55
N ASN A 184 24.15 -6.66 24.42
CA ASN A 184 24.05 -7.99 23.80
C ASN A 184 25.22 -8.33 22.85
N GLY A 185 26.19 -7.44 22.67
CA GLY A 185 27.37 -7.63 21.79
C GLY A 185 28.60 -8.20 22.52
N SER A 186 28.47 -8.61 23.77
CA SER A 186 29.57 -9.15 24.59
C SER A 186 29.41 -10.68 24.75
N HIS A 187 29.40 -11.41 23.59
CA HIS A 187 29.55 -12.88 23.55
C HIS A 187 30.65 -13.26 22.60
#